data_5889e9c24308811acea687536b52b71b
#
_entry.id   5889e9c24308811acea687536b52b71b
#
_cell.length_a   1.000
_cell.length_b   1.000
_cell.length_c   1.000
_cell.angle_alpha   90.00
_cell.angle_beta   90.00
_cell.angle_gamma   90.00
#
_symmetry.space_group_name_H-M   'P 1'
#
loop_
_entity.id
_entity.type
_entity.pdbx_description
1 polymer ?
#
loop_
_entity_poly.entity_id
_entity_poly.type
_entity_poly.pdbx_seq_one_letter_code
_entity_poly.pdbx_strand_id
1 'polypeptide(L)'
;MTEETQTSKILTHNFVTVPRKAPEGPLNIVGLTRSSLRKALIESGTPEKQANMRVGQIWQWIYEKGERDFSNMTNLAKPYRVALQKNFVISVPQIISKNISQDGTRKYLLRIDGGHEVETVYIPEENRGTLCISSQVG
;
A
#
# COMPACT_ATOMS: atom_id res chain seq x y z
N MET A 1 21.54 7.17 -55.70
CA MET A 1 20.90 6.19 -54.83
C MET A 1 21.34 6.44 -53.40
N THR A 2 20.59 7.20 -52.67
CA THR A 2 20.83 7.50 -51.26
C THR A 2 19.68 6.88 -50.49
N GLU A 3 19.96 5.82 -49.75
CA GLU A 3 19.01 5.21 -48.79
C GLU A 3 18.88 6.13 -47.59
N GLU A 4 17.69 6.74 -47.43
CA GLU A 4 17.32 7.43 -46.20
C GLU A 4 17.00 6.40 -45.11
N THR A 5 17.91 6.30 -44.14
CA THR A 5 17.69 5.55 -42.91
C THR A 5 16.70 6.33 -42.05
N GLN A 6 15.44 5.89 -42.03
CA GLN A 6 14.43 6.40 -41.08
C GLN A 6 14.81 5.97 -39.67
N THR A 7 15.40 6.89 -38.92
CA THR A 7 15.63 6.78 -37.49
C THR A 7 14.29 6.88 -36.76
N SER A 8 13.83 5.72 -36.25
CA SER A 8 12.67 5.63 -35.36
C SER A 8 12.89 6.51 -34.13
N LYS A 9 12.14 7.61 -34.04
CA LYS A 9 12.05 8.41 -32.83
C LYS A 9 11.32 7.61 -31.77
N ILE A 10 12.07 7.01 -30.85
CA ILE A 10 11.53 6.48 -29.60
C ILE A 10 10.99 7.68 -28.81
N LEU A 11 9.67 7.78 -28.71
CA LEU A 11 8.99 8.73 -27.82
C LEU A 11 9.30 8.32 -26.38
N THR A 12 10.32 8.92 -25.80
CA THR A 12 10.54 8.86 -24.36
C THR A 12 9.41 9.65 -23.69
N HIS A 13 8.43 8.92 -23.16
CA HIS A 13 7.43 9.50 -22.27
C HIS A 13 8.16 9.95 -21.00
N ASN A 14 8.43 11.24 -20.91
CA ASN A 14 8.84 11.85 -19.65
C ASN A 14 7.64 11.78 -18.70
N PHE A 15 7.63 10.77 -17.84
CA PHE A 15 6.74 10.77 -16.68
C PHE A 15 7.18 11.95 -15.80
N VAL A 16 6.39 13.02 -15.83
CA VAL A 16 6.52 14.09 -14.84
C VAL A 16 6.05 13.51 -13.51
N THR A 17 7.00 13.07 -12.71
CA THR A 17 6.73 12.73 -11.31
C THR A 17 6.44 14.04 -10.58
N VAL A 18 5.15 14.33 -10.38
CA VAL A 18 4.76 15.41 -9.47
C VAL A 18 5.27 15.03 -8.08
N PRO A 19 6.15 15.83 -7.45
CA PRO A 19 6.63 15.53 -6.12
C PRO A 19 5.42 15.50 -5.18
N ARG A 20 5.13 14.33 -4.61
CA ARG A 20 4.11 14.21 -3.57
C ARG A 20 4.61 15.03 -2.36
N LYS A 21 3.85 16.05 -1.98
CA LYS A 21 4.05 16.71 -0.69
C LYS A 21 4.06 15.62 0.39
N ALA A 22 5.11 15.58 1.20
CA ALA A 22 5.17 14.63 2.32
C ALA A 22 3.91 14.82 3.17
N PRO A 23 3.20 13.74 3.53
CA PRO A 23 2.01 13.84 4.35
C PRO A 23 2.38 14.47 5.69
N GLU A 24 1.64 15.48 6.09
CA GLU A 24 1.75 16.06 7.43
C GLU A 24 1.11 15.05 8.41
N GLY A 25 1.89 14.48 9.32
CA GLY A 25 1.43 13.53 10.32
C GLY A 25 2.18 12.19 10.30
N PRO A 26 1.68 11.20 11.04
CA PRO A 26 2.29 9.87 11.10
C PRO A 26 2.33 9.20 9.73
N LEU A 27 3.44 8.54 9.41
CA LEU A 27 3.61 7.85 8.15
C LEU A 27 2.68 6.63 8.06
N ASN A 28 1.88 6.53 7.00
CA ASN A 28 1.14 5.31 6.72
C ASN A 28 2.11 4.23 6.22
N ILE A 29 2.19 3.12 6.95
CA ILE A 29 3.08 2.02 6.61
C ILE A 29 2.47 0.96 5.70
N VAL A 30 1.16 1.04 5.43
CA VAL A 30 0.50 0.15 4.47
C VAL A 30 0.94 0.50 3.05
N GLY A 31 1.33 -0.51 2.29
CA GLY A 31 1.82 -0.33 0.91
C GLY A 31 3.32 -0.03 0.79
N LEU A 32 4.04 0.16 1.91
CA LEU A 32 5.50 0.24 1.87
C LEU A 32 6.10 -1.13 1.49
N THR A 33 7.23 -1.11 0.79
CA THR A 33 8.04 -2.31 0.63
C THR A 33 8.72 -2.68 1.96
N ARG A 34 9.18 -3.91 2.10
CA ARG A 34 9.92 -4.33 3.32
C ARG A 34 11.17 -3.46 3.56
N SER A 35 11.87 -3.06 2.49
CA SER A 35 13.04 -2.18 2.59
C SER A 35 12.66 -0.76 3.01
N SER A 36 11.58 -0.21 2.47
CA SER A 36 11.09 1.12 2.86
C SER A 36 10.58 1.13 4.30
N LEU A 37 9.87 0.08 4.73
CA LEU A 37 9.44 -0.08 6.12
C LEU A 37 10.65 -0.18 7.06
N ARG A 38 11.67 -0.98 6.70
CA ARG A 38 12.92 -1.08 7.46
C ARG A 38 13.57 0.29 7.68
N LYS A 39 13.71 1.06 6.59
CA LYS A 39 14.29 2.40 6.65
C LYS A 39 13.49 3.31 7.59
N ALA A 40 12.17 3.35 7.44
CA ALA A 40 11.29 4.16 8.29
C ALA A 40 11.39 3.77 9.77
N LEU A 41 11.47 2.47 10.09
CA LEU A 41 11.65 2.01 11.47
C LEU A 41 12.99 2.47 12.06
N ILE A 42 14.08 2.40 11.31
CA ILE A 42 15.40 2.87 11.76
C ILE A 42 15.37 4.38 11.99
N GLU A 43 14.82 5.14 11.07
CA GLU A 43 14.68 6.60 11.19
C GLU A 43 13.82 7.01 12.38
N SER A 44 12.86 6.18 12.80
CA SER A 44 12.04 6.40 14.00
C SER A 44 12.66 5.94 15.31
N GLY A 45 13.90 5.40 15.27
CA GLY A 45 14.65 5.01 16.46
C GLY A 45 14.74 3.49 16.71
N THR A 46 14.26 2.64 15.80
CA THR A 46 14.47 1.20 15.90
C THR A 46 15.94 0.85 15.66
N PRO A 47 16.62 0.10 16.56
CA PRO A 47 17.98 -0.31 16.33
C PRO A 47 18.14 -1.11 15.04
N GLU A 48 19.16 -0.81 14.25
CA GLU A 48 19.37 -1.44 12.94
C GLU A 48 19.43 -2.97 13.02
N LYS A 49 20.09 -3.50 14.07
CA LYS A 49 20.20 -4.95 14.33
C LYS A 49 18.84 -5.64 14.54
N GLN A 50 17.84 -4.92 14.98
CA GLN A 50 16.48 -5.44 15.22
C GLN A 50 15.53 -5.15 14.05
N ALA A 51 15.87 -4.22 13.15
CA ALA A 51 14.94 -3.71 12.15
C ALA A 51 14.37 -4.81 11.25
N ASN A 52 15.17 -5.76 10.79
CA ASN A 52 14.68 -6.86 9.94
C ASN A 52 13.64 -7.74 10.67
N MET A 53 13.90 -8.07 11.93
CA MET A 53 12.96 -8.84 12.76
C MET A 53 11.65 -8.05 12.97
N ARG A 54 11.76 -6.75 13.27
CA ARG A 54 10.59 -5.88 13.47
C ARG A 54 9.76 -5.73 12.21
N VAL A 55 10.40 -5.58 11.05
CA VAL A 55 9.72 -5.60 9.75
C VAL A 55 8.92 -6.89 9.57
N GLY A 56 9.52 -8.05 9.84
CA GLY A 56 8.83 -9.35 9.73
C GLY A 56 7.61 -9.45 10.64
N GLN A 57 7.74 -9.04 11.91
CA GLN A 57 6.66 -9.04 12.88
C GLN A 57 5.50 -8.13 12.48
N ILE A 58 5.79 -6.87 12.13
CA ILE A 58 4.78 -5.89 11.71
C ILE A 58 4.10 -6.35 10.41
N TRP A 59 4.88 -6.85 9.46
CA TRP A 59 4.37 -7.36 8.18
C TRP A 59 3.36 -8.49 8.37
N GLN A 60 3.69 -9.45 9.24
CA GLN A 60 2.80 -10.56 9.57
C GLN A 60 1.47 -10.06 10.18
N TRP A 61 1.54 -9.11 11.11
CA TRP A 61 0.33 -8.55 11.71
C TRP A 61 -0.57 -7.85 10.70
N ILE A 62 0.01 -7.04 9.81
CA ILE A 62 -0.76 -6.26 8.83
C ILE A 62 -1.30 -7.16 7.72
N TYR A 63 -0.45 -7.96 7.08
CA TYR A 63 -0.81 -8.64 5.82
C TYR A 63 -1.29 -10.07 5.98
N GLU A 64 -0.93 -10.77 7.04
CA GLU A 64 -1.41 -12.14 7.29
C GLU A 64 -2.59 -12.15 8.26
N LYS A 65 -2.56 -11.32 9.31
CA LYS A 65 -3.61 -11.26 10.32
C LYS A 65 -4.64 -10.16 10.10
N GLY A 66 -4.38 -9.19 9.21
CA GLY A 66 -5.27 -8.07 8.92
C GLY A 66 -5.41 -7.07 10.07
N GLU A 67 -4.44 -7.05 11.00
CA GLU A 67 -4.49 -6.16 12.17
C GLU A 67 -4.17 -4.71 11.78
N ARG A 68 -4.91 -3.78 12.36
CA ARG A 68 -4.80 -2.34 12.08
C ARG A 68 -4.42 -1.50 13.29
N ASP A 69 -4.33 -2.12 14.46
CA ASP A 69 -3.95 -1.45 15.70
C ASP A 69 -2.65 -2.05 16.26
N PHE A 70 -1.63 -1.20 16.40
CA PHE A 70 -0.35 -1.62 16.98
C PHE A 70 -0.50 -2.16 18.41
N SER A 71 -1.51 -1.72 19.16
CA SER A 71 -1.76 -2.18 20.53
C SER A 71 -2.05 -3.69 20.63
N ASN A 72 -2.58 -4.27 19.56
CA ASN A 72 -2.93 -5.69 19.47
C ASN A 72 -1.76 -6.58 19.02
N MET A 73 -0.63 -5.99 18.63
CA MET A 73 0.55 -6.72 18.16
C MET A 73 1.34 -7.29 19.34
N THR A 74 0.83 -8.33 19.94
CA THR A 74 1.26 -8.86 21.26
C THR A 74 2.68 -9.41 21.31
N ASN A 75 3.28 -9.78 20.18
CA ASN A 75 4.68 -10.17 20.09
C ASN A 75 5.67 -9.00 20.06
N LEU A 76 5.15 -7.76 20.11
CA LEU A 76 5.93 -6.53 20.26
C LEU A 76 5.81 -6.02 21.70
N ALA A 77 6.92 -5.59 22.29
CA ALA A 77 6.92 -5.00 23.63
C ALA A 77 6.01 -3.76 23.72
N LYS A 78 5.30 -3.57 24.83
CA LYS A 78 4.39 -2.43 25.02
C LYS A 78 5.02 -1.06 24.72
N PRO A 79 6.24 -0.72 25.20
CA PRO A 79 6.87 0.56 24.88
C PRO A 79 7.12 0.73 23.37
N TYR A 80 7.47 -0.34 22.69
CA TYR A 80 7.71 -0.30 21.25
C TYR A 80 6.41 -0.06 20.47
N ARG A 81 5.29 -0.68 20.87
CA ARG A 81 3.96 -0.43 20.29
C ARG A 81 3.54 1.03 20.43
N VAL A 82 3.78 1.65 21.60
CA VAL A 82 3.52 3.07 21.84
C VAL A 82 4.38 3.95 20.92
N ALA A 83 5.66 3.62 20.75
CA ALA A 83 6.54 4.34 19.83
C ALA A 83 6.08 4.22 18.38
N LEU A 84 5.58 3.05 17.96
CA LEU A 84 5.02 2.85 16.63
C LEU A 84 3.78 3.72 16.41
N GLN A 85 2.83 3.75 17.36
CA GLN A 85 1.63 4.58 17.28
C GLN A 85 1.92 6.07 17.16
N LYS A 86 3.02 6.53 17.75
CA LYS A 86 3.43 7.94 17.67
C LYS A 86 3.93 8.33 16.28
N ASN A 87 4.63 7.42 15.60
CA ASN A 87 5.34 7.72 14.36
C ASN A 87 4.62 7.20 13.11
N PHE A 88 3.75 6.21 13.27
CA PHE A 88 3.14 5.49 12.16
C PHE A 88 1.64 5.31 12.32
N VAL A 89 0.98 5.12 11.18
CA VAL A 89 -0.44 4.77 11.10
C VAL A 89 -0.61 3.57 10.15
N ILE A 90 -1.61 2.75 10.43
CA ILE A 90 -2.06 1.67 9.55
C ILE A 90 -3.39 2.11 8.96
N SER A 91 -3.35 2.72 7.79
CA SER A 91 -4.54 3.20 7.08
C SER A 91 -4.75 2.39 5.81
N VAL A 92 -5.97 1.91 5.62
CA VAL A 92 -6.39 1.21 4.41
C VAL A 92 -7.47 2.03 3.69
N PRO A 93 -7.67 1.80 2.38
CA PRO A 93 -8.71 2.49 1.63
C PRO A 93 -10.08 2.36 2.28
N GLN A 94 -10.84 3.44 2.29
CA GLN A 94 -12.20 3.46 2.82
C GLN A 94 -13.18 2.95 1.77
N ILE A 95 -14.06 2.01 2.15
CA ILE A 95 -15.17 1.57 1.28
C ILE A 95 -16.24 2.65 1.27
N ILE A 96 -16.45 3.28 0.10
CA ILE A 96 -17.48 4.31 -0.10
C ILE A 96 -18.80 3.67 -0.51
N SER A 97 -18.75 2.69 -1.41
CA SER A 97 -19.93 1.93 -1.81
C SER A 97 -19.58 0.48 -2.13
N LYS A 98 -20.57 -0.39 -2.01
CA LYS A 98 -20.46 -1.82 -2.31
C LYS A 98 -21.72 -2.25 -3.05
N ASN A 99 -21.57 -2.83 -4.22
CA ASN A 99 -22.64 -3.44 -5.00
C ASN A 99 -22.36 -4.94 -5.13
N ILE A 100 -23.40 -5.76 -4.98
CA ILE A 100 -23.33 -7.21 -5.11
C ILE A 100 -24.30 -7.62 -6.20
N SER A 101 -23.79 -8.30 -7.24
CA SER A 101 -24.59 -8.85 -8.32
C SER A 101 -25.15 -10.24 -7.95
N GLN A 102 -26.11 -10.74 -8.72
CA GLN A 102 -26.77 -12.03 -8.46
C GLN A 102 -25.81 -13.22 -8.53
N ASP A 103 -24.75 -13.12 -9.34
CA ASP A 103 -23.67 -14.12 -9.45
C ASP A 103 -22.66 -14.07 -8.31
N GLY A 104 -22.87 -13.18 -7.31
CA GLY A 104 -21.94 -12.98 -6.19
C GLY A 104 -20.77 -12.05 -6.46
N THR A 105 -20.66 -11.51 -7.67
CA THR A 105 -19.66 -10.49 -8.00
C THR A 105 -19.86 -9.26 -7.11
N ARG A 106 -18.76 -8.75 -6.55
CA ARG A 106 -18.77 -7.61 -5.62
C ARG A 106 -17.93 -6.48 -6.20
N LYS A 107 -18.57 -5.33 -6.42
CA LYS A 107 -17.92 -4.11 -6.86
C LYS A 107 -17.80 -3.14 -5.70
N TYR A 108 -16.62 -2.63 -5.45
CA TYR A 108 -16.32 -1.67 -4.41
C TYR A 108 -15.81 -0.37 -5.01
N LEU A 109 -16.31 0.76 -4.51
CA LEU A 109 -15.68 2.06 -4.68
C LEU A 109 -14.87 2.35 -3.42
N LEU A 110 -13.57 2.51 -3.59
CA LEU A 110 -12.63 2.71 -2.50
C LEU A 110 -12.07 4.13 -2.57
N ARG A 111 -12.04 4.81 -1.42
CA ARG A 111 -11.32 6.09 -1.29
C ARG A 111 -9.93 5.83 -0.74
N ILE A 112 -8.94 6.26 -1.49
CA ILE A 112 -7.51 6.19 -1.13
C ILE A 112 -7.02 7.54 -0.60
N ASP A 113 -5.80 7.56 -0.05
CA ASP A 113 -5.16 8.77 0.44
C ASP A 113 -5.13 9.87 -0.66
N GLY A 114 -5.39 11.11 -0.26
CA GLY A 114 -5.54 12.23 -1.19
C GLY A 114 -6.95 12.44 -1.72
N GLY A 115 -7.94 11.65 -1.26
CA GLY A 115 -9.36 11.81 -1.61
C GLY A 115 -9.75 11.23 -2.97
N HIS A 116 -8.82 10.56 -3.65
CA HIS A 116 -9.09 9.89 -4.91
C HIS A 116 -9.89 8.61 -4.70
N GLU A 117 -10.71 8.27 -5.70
CA GLU A 117 -11.54 7.06 -5.66
C GLU A 117 -11.12 6.08 -6.75
N VAL A 118 -11.08 4.81 -6.41
CA VAL A 118 -10.76 3.71 -7.32
C VAL A 118 -11.78 2.60 -7.20
N GLU A 119 -12.08 1.94 -8.31
CA GLU A 119 -12.95 0.77 -8.31
C GLU A 119 -12.16 -0.53 -8.16
N THR A 120 -12.75 -1.47 -7.45
CA THR A 120 -12.22 -2.82 -7.26
C THR A 120 -13.36 -3.80 -7.41
N VAL A 121 -13.14 -4.88 -8.17
CA VAL A 121 -14.15 -5.90 -8.42
C VAL A 121 -13.61 -7.25 -7.95
N TYR A 122 -14.38 -7.92 -7.09
CA TYR A 122 -14.15 -9.31 -6.70
C TYR A 122 -15.15 -10.22 -7.39
N ILE A 123 -14.65 -11.20 -8.13
CA ILE A 123 -15.44 -12.19 -8.85
C ILE A 123 -15.21 -13.55 -8.17
N PRO A 124 -16.22 -14.08 -7.43
CA PRO A 124 -16.12 -15.41 -6.85
C PRO A 124 -16.21 -16.50 -7.93
N GLU A 125 -15.39 -17.53 -7.81
CA GLU A 125 -15.44 -18.75 -8.60
C GLU A 125 -15.48 -19.95 -7.65
N GLU A 126 -15.84 -21.15 -8.13
CA GLU A 126 -16.02 -22.33 -7.26
C GLU A 126 -14.80 -22.65 -6.37
N ASN A 127 -13.59 -22.55 -6.91
CA ASN A 127 -12.36 -22.93 -6.21
C ASN A 127 -11.37 -21.77 -6.02
N ARG A 128 -11.71 -20.56 -6.50
CA ARG A 128 -10.86 -19.37 -6.42
C ARG A 128 -11.70 -18.10 -6.50
N GLY A 129 -11.07 -16.94 -6.25
CA GLY A 129 -11.65 -15.65 -6.52
C GLY A 129 -10.69 -14.80 -7.35
N THR A 130 -11.22 -14.01 -8.27
CA THR A 130 -10.47 -13.04 -9.04
C THR A 130 -10.71 -11.66 -8.48
N LEU A 131 -9.63 -10.93 -8.16
CA LEU A 131 -9.68 -9.55 -7.71
C LEU A 131 -9.09 -8.64 -8.78
N CYS A 132 -9.92 -7.78 -9.36
CA CYS A 132 -9.52 -6.73 -10.30
C CYS A 132 -9.37 -5.41 -9.54
N ILE A 133 -8.19 -4.80 -9.59
CA ILE A 133 -7.89 -3.55 -8.90
C ILE A 133 -7.51 -2.49 -9.93
N SER A 134 -8.15 -1.33 -9.88
CA SER A 134 -7.73 -0.18 -10.68
C SER A 134 -6.38 0.35 -10.18
N SER A 135 -5.41 0.43 -11.07
CA SER A 135 -4.06 0.94 -10.77
C SER A 135 -3.91 2.45 -11.07
N GLN A 136 -4.93 3.05 -11.64
CA GLN A 136 -4.94 4.46 -12.03
C GLN A 136 -6.23 5.12 -11.56
N VAL A 137 -6.11 6.38 -11.16
CA VAL A 137 -7.25 7.25 -10.90
C VAL A 137 -7.70 7.83 -12.25
N GLY A 138 -8.92 7.54 -12.62
CA GLY A 138 -9.55 8.05 -13.84
C GLY A 138 -10.01 9.50 -13.69
#